data_58352df224de56f380069f15d0a7abe9
#
_entry.id   58352df224de56f380069f15d0a7abe9
#
_cell.length_a   1.000
_cell.length_b   1.000
_cell.length_c   1.000
_cell.angle_alpha   90.00
_cell.angle_beta   90.00
_cell.angle_gamma   90.00
#
_symmetry.space_group_name_H-M   'P 1'
#
loop_
_entity.id
_entity.type
_entity.pdbx_description
1 polymer ?
#
loop_
_entity_poly.entity_id
_entity_poly.type
_entity_poly.pdbx_seq_one_letter_code
_entity_poly.pdbx_strand_id
1 'polypeptide(L)'
;FRPGLATMMIHLALSDLPNWTAEEAKTFNYVHIGPYVDDMARTYTSAAAGELPDHPTLVVGQPTVSDPTRAPEGKHTLWVQVRMLPRELASGQSWSEVAGDYAEHVIDLLDRYAPGIRDLIIGQAVLSPTDLERYNVNLIQGDSLGGSHHPAQFFFLRPVPGWGRHRTPVKNLYTCGAGTWPGGGVGGASGALVAKIAQ
;
A
#
# COMPACT_ATOMS: atom_id res chain seq x y z
N PHE A 1 -4.04 -19.98 2.94
CA PHE A 1 -4.09 -18.53 2.72
C PHE A 1 -2.74 -18.04 2.23
N ARG A 2 -2.70 -17.26 1.16
CA ARG A 2 -1.47 -16.74 0.56
C ARG A 2 -1.44 -15.22 0.74
N PRO A 3 -0.36 -14.64 1.30
CA PRO A 3 -0.19 -13.20 1.33
C PRO A 3 -0.02 -12.64 -0.10
N GLY A 4 -0.36 -11.36 -0.26
CA GLY A 4 -0.14 -10.61 -1.50
C GLY A 4 1.30 -10.16 -1.67
N LEU A 5 1.54 -9.33 -2.68
CA LEU A 5 2.79 -8.60 -2.82
C LEU A 5 2.93 -7.57 -1.70
N ALA A 6 4.18 -7.22 -1.42
CA ALA A 6 4.50 -6.30 -0.35
C ALA A 6 4.20 -4.83 -0.70
N THR A 7 4.20 -4.02 0.32
CA THR A 7 4.08 -2.57 0.28
C THR A 7 5.21 -1.95 1.08
N MET A 8 5.72 -0.83 0.64
CA MET A 8 6.59 0.05 1.42
C MET A 8 5.89 1.38 1.63
N MET A 9 6.11 2.04 2.77
CA MET A 9 5.60 3.38 3.04
C MET A 9 6.75 4.35 3.23
N ILE A 10 6.68 5.49 2.54
CA ILE A 10 7.57 6.62 2.74
C ILE A 10 6.71 7.76 3.29
N HIS A 11 7.05 8.26 4.45
CA HIS A 11 6.40 9.40 5.08
C HIS A 11 7.32 10.61 4.99
N LEU A 12 6.82 11.70 4.46
CA LEU A 12 7.56 12.94 4.29
C LEU A 12 6.88 14.07 5.07
N ALA A 13 7.67 14.81 5.83
CA ALA A 13 7.30 16.14 6.31
C ALA A 13 7.81 17.16 5.29
N LEU A 14 6.94 18.07 4.86
CA LEU A 14 7.25 19.02 3.81
C LEU A 14 7.12 20.47 4.31
N SER A 15 7.97 21.34 3.75
CA SER A 15 7.89 22.79 3.97
C SER A 15 6.74 23.46 3.22
N ASP A 16 6.29 22.87 2.11
CA ASP A 16 5.16 23.31 1.28
C ASP A 16 4.53 22.12 0.58
N LEU A 17 3.37 22.31 -0.08
CA LEU A 17 2.74 21.28 -0.90
C LEU A 17 3.55 20.97 -2.18
N PRO A 18 3.49 19.73 -2.70
CA PRO A 18 4.17 19.37 -3.93
C PRO A 18 3.72 20.23 -5.11
N ASN A 19 4.67 20.69 -5.91
CA ASN A 19 4.38 21.42 -7.15
C ASN A 19 4.09 20.44 -8.29
N TRP A 20 2.90 19.83 -8.27
CA TRP A 20 2.50 18.86 -9.29
C TRP A 20 2.49 19.49 -10.68
N THR A 21 3.01 18.75 -11.66
CA THR A 21 2.94 19.14 -13.09
C THR A 21 1.51 19.13 -13.61
N ALA A 22 0.65 18.28 -13.05
CA ALA A 22 -0.80 18.29 -13.29
C ALA A 22 -1.47 19.20 -12.26
N GLU A 23 -2.00 20.35 -12.68
CA GLU A 23 -2.61 21.34 -11.79
C GLU A 23 -3.74 20.78 -10.93
N GLU A 24 -4.55 19.88 -11.50
CA GLU A 24 -5.66 19.24 -10.79
C GLU A 24 -5.18 18.43 -9.57
N ALA A 25 -3.99 17.84 -9.65
CA ALA A 25 -3.42 17.03 -8.57
C ALA A 25 -3.14 17.85 -7.29
N LYS A 26 -2.98 19.16 -7.42
CA LYS A 26 -2.77 20.06 -6.26
C LYS A 26 -3.98 20.11 -5.32
N THR A 27 -5.16 19.77 -5.80
CA THR A 27 -6.41 19.81 -5.03
C THR A 27 -6.86 18.44 -4.52
N PHE A 28 -6.21 17.37 -4.93
CA PHE A 28 -6.61 16.01 -4.57
C PHE A 28 -5.90 15.55 -3.29
N ASN A 29 -6.61 14.82 -2.43
CA ASN A 29 -6.00 14.16 -1.28
C ASN A 29 -5.12 12.98 -1.67
N TYR A 30 -5.43 12.33 -2.80
CA TYR A 30 -4.71 11.16 -3.31
C TYR A 30 -4.37 11.34 -4.77
N VAL A 31 -3.10 11.14 -5.08
CA VAL A 31 -2.58 11.11 -6.45
C VAL A 31 -2.02 9.72 -6.71
N HIS A 32 -2.45 9.10 -7.79
CA HIS A 32 -1.94 7.81 -8.23
C HIS A 32 -0.95 8.02 -9.36
N ILE A 33 0.24 7.45 -9.21
CA ILE A 33 1.27 7.43 -10.24
C ILE A 33 1.44 5.98 -10.68
N GLY A 34 1.05 5.72 -11.91
CA GLY A 34 1.17 4.42 -12.55
C GLY A 34 0.91 4.63 -14.03
N PRO A 35 1.85 4.28 -14.91
CA PRO A 35 1.76 4.70 -16.30
C PRO A 35 0.59 4.00 -17.01
N TYR A 36 0.80 2.80 -17.51
CA TYR A 36 -0.21 2.07 -18.26
C TYR A 36 -0.44 0.68 -17.66
N VAL A 37 -1.50 0.01 -18.08
CA VAL A 37 -1.85 -1.34 -17.61
C VAL A 37 -0.71 -2.34 -17.86
N ASP A 38 -0.03 -2.22 -19.00
CA ASP A 38 1.10 -3.09 -19.34
C ASP A 38 2.30 -2.89 -18.40
N ASP A 39 2.55 -1.64 -17.98
CA ASP A 39 3.61 -1.35 -17.02
C ASP A 39 3.26 -1.87 -15.62
N MET A 40 2.00 -1.76 -15.22
CA MET A 40 1.52 -2.36 -13.97
C MET A 40 1.66 -3.89 -13.99
N ALA A 41 1.40 -4.52 -15.13
CA ALA A 41 1.58 -5.96 -15.30
C ALA A 41 3.06 -6.36 -15.19
N ARG A 42 3.97 -5.58 -15.78
CA ARG A 42 5.43 -5.77 -15.64
C ARG A 42 5.87 -5.61 -14.21
N THR A 43 5.46 -4.51 -13.55
CA THR A 43 5.72 -4.26 -12.12
C THR A 43 5.31 -5.44 -11.26
N TYR A 44 4.10 -5.97 -11.48
CA TYR A 44 3.62 -7.15 -10.75
C TYR A 44 4.48 -8.38 -11.02
N THR A 45 4.89 -8.60 -12.27
CA THR A 45 5.68 -9.77 -12.66
C THR A 45 7.09 -9.71 -12.06
N SER A 46 7.76 -8.56 -12.14
CA SER A 46 9.08 -8.35 -11.52
C SER A 46 9.02 -8.55 -10.01
N ALA A 47 8.04 -7.94 -9.35
CA ALA A 47 7.87 -8.11 -7.92
C ALA A 47 7.57 -9.57 -7.51
N ALA A 48 6.77 -10.29 -8.31
CA ALA A 48 6.52 -11.71 -8.09
C ALA A 48 7.76 -12.59 -8.30
N ALA A 49 8.71 -12.14 -9.14
CA ALA A 49 10.01 -12.76 -9.35
C ALA A 49 11.05 -12.38 -8.28
N GLY A 50 10.73 -11.50 -7.34
CA GLY A 50 11.66 -11.04 -6.30
C GLY A 50 12.50 -9.84 -6.71
N GLU A 51 12.19 -9.18 -7.82
CA GLU A 51 12.90 -8.02 -8.33
C GLU A 51 12.25 -6.72 -7.90
N LEU A 52 13.06 -5.72 -7.54
CA LEU A 52 12.57 -4.36 -7.28
C LEU A 52 12.17 -3.70 -8.60
N PRO A 53 10.92 -3.24 -8.74
CA PRO A 53 10.49 -2.56 -9.96
C PRO A 53 11.20 -1.20 -10.14
N ASP A 54 11.70 -0.90 -11.33
CA ASP A 54 12.25 0.42 -11.66
C ASP A 54 11.17 1.52 -11.67
N HIS A 55 9.94 1.14 -12.02
CA HIS A 55 8.79 2.05 -12.08
C HIS A 55 7.62 1.48 -11.28
N PRO A 56 7.70 1.50 -9.94
CA PRO A 56 6.61 1.00 -9.11
C PRO A 56 5.36 1.85 -9.24
N THR A 57 4.21 1.24 -8.97
CA THR A 57 2.96 1.99 -8.81
C THR A 57 2.96 2.70 -7.46
N LEU A 58 2.74 4.01 -7.48
CA LEU A 58 2.70 4.83 -6.28
C LEU A 58 1.28 5.32 -5.99
N VAL A 59 0.92 5.32 -4.73
CA VAL A 59 -0.24 6.05 -4.21
C VAL A 59 0.30 7.12 -3.28
N VAL A 60 0.09 8.36 -3.63
CA VAL A 60 0.60 9.52 -2.89
C VAL A 60 -0.55 10.19 -2.16
N GLY A 61 -0.47 10.30 -0.86
CA GLY A 61 -1.47 10.99 -0.06
C GLY A 61 -0.93 12.31 0.47
N GLN A 62 -1.71 13.38 0.28
CA GLN A 62 -1.41 14.73 0.76
C GLN A 62 -2.57 15.25 1.63
N PRO A 63 -2.77 14.68 2.83
CA PRO A 63 -3.97 14.90 3.63
C PRO A 63 -4.15 16.34 4.11
N THR A 64 -3.09 17.11 4.16
CA THR A 64 -3.17 18.53 4.56
C THR A 64 -3.89 19.43 3.56
N VAL A 65 -4.15 18.94 2.36
CA VAL A 65 -5.00 19.64 1.36
C VAL A 65 -6.43 19.81 1.88
N SER A 66 -6.98 18.79 2.54
CA SER A 66 -8.35 18.85 3.09
C SER A 66 -8.40 19.04 4.60
N ASP A 67 -7.33 18.68 5.31
CA ASP A 67 -7.26 18.78 6.77
C ASP A 67 -5.90 19.38 7.19
N PRO A 68 -5.78 20.70 7.22
CA PRO A 68 -4.53 21.39 7.58
C PRO A 68 -4.09 21.10 9.01
N THR A 69 -4.95 20.58 9.88
CA THR A 69 -4.58 20.26 11.27
C THR A 69 -3.62 19.08 11.39
N ARG A 70 -3.34 18.38 10.29
CA ARG A 70 -2.41 17.23 10.23
C ARG A 70 -0.93 17.60 10.17
N ALA A 71 -0.63 18.89 10.13
CA ALA A 71 0.73 19.42 10.22
C ALA A 71 0.72 20.75 10.98
N PRO A 72 1.88 21.20 11.49
CA PRO A 72 2.01 22.58 11.99
C PRO A 72 1.68 23.60 10.89
N GLU A 73 1.29 24.81 11.29
CA GLU A 73 0.96 25.88 10.36
C GLU A 73 2.09 26.11 9.33
N GLY A 74 1.73 26.20 8.05
CA GLY A 74 2.67 26.35 6.95
C GLY A 74 3.55 25.10 6.69
N LYS A 75 3.18 23.94 7.25
CA LYS A 75 3.85 22.66 6.96
C LYS A 75 2.84 21.65 6.45
N HIS A 76 3.36 20.62 5.80
CA HIS A 76 2.54 19.60 5.17
C HIS A 76 3.07 18.21 5.44
N THR A 77 2.18 17.23 5.38
CA THR A 77 2.53 15.80 5.40
C THR A 77 2.22 15.19 4.04
N LEU A 78 3.15 14.38 3.58
CA LEU A 78 2.98 13.54 2.41
C LEU A 78 3.30 12.10 2.80
N TRP A 79 2.56 11.15 2.29
CA TRP A 79 2.97 9.75 2.36
C TRP A 79 2.89 9.12 0.98
N VAL A 80 3.86 8.26 0.69
CA VAL A 80 3.94 7.51 -0.56
C VAL A 80 3.83 6.03 -0.22
N GLN A 81 2.77 5.40 -0.69
CA GLN A 81 2.62 3.97 -0.67
C GLN A 81 3.17 3.39 -1.96
N VAL A 82 4.28 2.69 -1.85
CA VAL A 82 4.91 1.98 -2.96
C VAL A 82 4.31 0.59 -3.04
N ARG A 83 3.59 0.31 -4.11
CA ARG A 83 2.80 -0.90 -4.26
C ARG A 83 3.49 -1.94 -5.16
N MET A 84 3.07 -3.19 -4.98
CA MET A 84 3.55 -4.31 -5.79
C MET A 84 5.07 -4.50 -5.65
N LEU A 85 5.54 -4.65 -4.41
CA LEU A 85 6.94 -4.95 -4.11
C LEU A 85 7.13 -6.44 -3.81
N PRO A 86 8.34 -6.99 -4.03
CA PRO A 86 8.66 -8.34 -3.64
C PRO A 86 8.62 -8.48 -2.11
N ARG A 87 8.17 -9.63 -1.64
CA ARG A 87 8.23 -9.98 -0.22
C ARG A 87 9.66 -10.34 0.19
N GLU A 88 10.32 -11.09 -0.67
CA GLU A 88 11.71 -11.49 -0.56
C GLU A 88 12.45 -11.08 -1.83
N LEU A 89 13.67 -10.60 -1.67
CA LEU A 89 14.48 -10.16 -2.80
C LEU A 89 15.24 -11.32 -3.43
N ALA A 90 15.14 -11.48 -4.75
CA ALA A 90 15.87 -12.50 -5.50
C ALA A 90 17.40 -12.35 -5.38
N SER A 91 17.88 -11.13 -5.07
CA SER A 91 19.30 -10.88 -4.80
C SER A 91 19.81 -11.51 -3.50
N GLY A 92 18.90 -11.96 -2.62
CA GLY A 92 19.25 -12.45 -1.28
C GLY A 92 19.51 -11.33 -0.26
N GLN A 93 19.45 -10.08 -0.65
CA GLN A 93 19.57 -8.94 0.27
C GLN A 93 18.31 -8.82 1.15
N SER A 94 18.47 -8.26 2.33
CA SER A 94 17.36 -7.95 3.21
C SER A 94 16.74 -6.60 2.90
N TRP A 95 15.48 -6.40 3.27
CA TRP A 95 14.85 -5.09 3.16
C TRP A 95 15.54 -3.99 3.96
N SER A 96 16.21 -4.33 5.07
CA SER A 96 16.99 -3.36 5.86
C SER A 96 18.21 -2.82 5.11
N GLU A 97 18.73 -3.55 4.14
CA GLU A 97 19.87 -3.14 3.32
C GLU A 97 19.46 -2.25 2.15
N VAL A 98 18.28 -2.48 1.56
CA VAL A 98 17.89 -1.84 0.29
C VAL A 98 16.81 -0.76 0.44
N ALA A 99 16.07 -0.74 1.55
CA ALA A 99 14.88 0.14 1.68
C ALA A 99 15.23 1.63 1.58
N GLY A 100 16.38 2.04 2.11
CA GLY A 100 16.84 3.43 2.04
C GLY A 100 17.09 3.87 0.60
N ASP A 101 17.91 3.13 -0.11
CA ASP A 101 18.27 3.45 -1.51
C ASP A 101 17.04 3.36 -2.42
N TYR A 102 16.16 2.40 -2.17
CA TYR A 102 14.93 2.28 -2.95
C TYR A 102 13.93 3.41 -2.65
N ALA A 103 13.89 3.91 -1.41
CA ALA A 103 13.10 5.11 -1.09
C ALA A 103 13.61 6.35 -1.82
N GLU A 104 14.93 6.52 -1.91
CA GLU A 104 15.53 7.62 -2.69
C GLU A 104 15.18 7.51 -4.18
N HIS A 105 15.25 6.30 -4.75
CA HIS A 105 14.78 6.05 -6.12
C HIS A 105 13.31 6.43 -6.33
N VAL A 106 12.44 6.10 -5.37
CA VAL A 106 11.02 6.48 -5.42
C VAL A 106 10.83 8.00 -5.34
N ILE A 107 11.63 8.69 -4.54
CA ILE A 107 11.59 10.16 -4.46
C ILE A 107 12.07 10.79 -5.78
N ASP A 108 13.08 10.22 -6.44
CA ASP A 108 13.51 10.66 -7.78
C ASP A 108 12.41 10.46 -8.84
N LEU A 109 11.65 9.37 -8.74
CA LEU A 109 10.48 9.17 -9.59
C LEU A 109 9.39 10.21 -9.31
N LEU A 110 9.14 10.50 -8.04
CA LEU A 110 8.14 11.49 -7.63
C LEU A 110 8.51 12.90 -8.12
N ASP A 111 9.80 13.25 -8.12
CA ASP A 111 10.30 14.54 -8.60
C ASP A 111 9.98 14.79 -10.08
N ARG A 112 9.84 13.75 -10.90
CA ARG A 112 9.41 13.88 -12.30
C ARG A 112 7.98 14.40 -12.44
N TYR A 113 7.13 14.16 -11.46
CA TYR A 113 5.71 14.54 -11.43
C TYR A 113 5.44 15.76 -10.55
N ALA A 114 6.31 15.99 -9.58
CA ALA A 114 6.28 17.13 -8.67
C ALA A 114 7.70 17.75 -8.55
N PRO A 115 8.16 18.49 -9.58
CA PRO A 115 9.52 19.03 -9.63
C PRO A 115 9.87 19.89 -8.40
N GLY A 116 11.06 19.64 -7.84
CA GLY A 116 11.55 20.32 -6.65
C GLY A 116 11.05 19.73 -5.34
N ILE A 117 10.37 18.57 -5.35
CA ILE A 117 9.87 17.94 -4.12
C ILE A 117 10.99 17.68 -3.10
N ARG A 118 12.21 17.36 -3.57
CA ARG A 118 13.36 17.12 -2.70
C ARG A 118 13.69 18.31 -1.82
N ASP A 119 13.60 19.52 -2.35
CA ASP A 119 13.90 20.75 -1.63
C ASP A 119 12.83 21.09 -0.58
N LEU A 120 11.65 20.50 -0.72
CA LEU A 120 10.54 20.66 0.23
C LEU A 120 10.63 19.70 1.42
N ILE A 121 11.41 18.62 1.33
CA ILE A 121 11.50 17.60 2.39
C ILE A 121 12.26 18.13 3.59
N ILE A 122 11.60 18.24 4.73
CA ILE A 122 12.18 18.63 6.02
C ILE A 122 12.30 17.47 7.00
N GLY A 123 11.76 16.31 6.66
CA GLY A 123 11.88 15.08 7.43
C GLY A 123 11.34 13.89 6.66
N GLN A 124 11.90 12.72 6.90
CA GLN A 124 11.57 11.49 6.19
C GLN A 124 11.56 10.30 7.16
N ALA A 125 10.60 9.39 6.96
CA ALA A 125 10.59 8.08 7.59
C ALA A 125 10.19 7.02 6.57
N VAL A 126 10.97 5.94 6.51
CA VAL A 126 10.74 4.81 5.59
C VAL A 126 10.33 3.60 6.40
N LEU A 127 9.24 2.96 6.01
CA LEU A 127 8.79 1.69 6.57
C LEU A 127 8.85 0.64 5.46
N SER A 128 9.83 -0.23 5.55
CA SER A 128 9.98 -1.39 4.66
C SER A 128 8.87 -2.41 4.87
N PRO A 129 8.69 -3.39 3.98
CA PRO A 129 7.79 -4.51 4.20
C PRO A 129 7.96 -5.21 5.54
N THR A 130 9.19 -5.40 5.98
CA THR A 130 9.51 -6.01 7.28
C THR A 130 9.17 -5.11 8.47
N ASP A 131 9.28 -3.80 8.30
CA ASP A 131 8.86 -2.86 9.34
C ASP A 131 7.35 -2.84 9.48
N LEU A 132 6.61 -2.90 8.38
CA LEU A 132 5.15 -2.99 8.41
C LEU A 132 4.66 -4.24 9.14
N GLU A 133 5.26 -5.39 8.89
CA GLU A 133 4.96 -6.62 9.62
C GLU A 133 5.30 -6.51 11.11
N ARG A 134 6.42 -5.86 11.46
CA ARG A 134 6.80 -5.60 12.85
C ARG A 134 5.80 -4.69 13.57
N TYR A 135 5.26 -3.70 12.87
CA TYR A 135 4.19 -2.83 13.39
C TYR A 135 2.87 -3.58 13.61
N ASN A 136 2.54 -4.46 12.68
CA ASN A 136 1.31 -5.24 12.75
C ASN A 136 1.54 -6.61 12.10
N VAL A 137 1.58 -7.66 12.92
CA VAL A 137 1.82 -9.05 12.49
C VAL A 137 0.81 -9.58 11.47
N ASN A 138 -0.31 -8.90 11.26
CA ASN A 138 -1.27 -9.24 10.20
C ASN A 138 -0.86 -8.69 8.82
N LEU A 139 0.11 -7.79 8.75
CA LEU A 139 0.70 -7.31 7.50
C LEU A 139 1.83 -8.25 7.06
N ILE A 140 1.51 -9.52 6.88
CA ILE A 140 2.48 -10.60 6.63
C ILE A 140 3.39 -10.24 5.46
N GLN A 141 4.69 -10.12 5.73
CA GLN A 141 5.73 -9.73 4.76
C GLN A 141 5.38 -8.43 4.00
N GLY A 142 4.70 -7.49 4.67
CA GLY A 142 4.31 -6.20 4.08
C GLY A 142 3.04 -6.22 3.22
N ASP A 143 2.28 -7.32 3.22
CA ASP A 143 0.98 -7.36 2.52
C ASP A 143 -0.04 -6.45 3.20
N SER A 144 -0.29 -5.29 2.62
CA SER A 144 -1.26 -4.30 3.11
C SER A 144 -2.70 -4.54 2.63
N LEU A 145 -2.94 -5.59 1.84
CA LEU A 145 -4.26 -5.87 1.24
C LEU A 145 -5.01 -7.01 1.93
N GLY A 146 -4.39 -7.66 2.92
CA GLY A 146 -4.99 -8.75 3.66
C GLY A 146 -5.13 -10.02 2.82
N GLY A 147 -4.12 -10.35 2.04
CA GLY A 147 -4.01 -11.55 1.22
C GLY A 147 -4.00 -11.30 -0.28
N SER A 148 -3.45 -12.27 -1.00
CA SER A 148 -3.30 -12.22 -2.44
C SER A 148 -4.64 -12.02 -3.16
N HIS A 149 -4.64 -11.19 -4.19
CA HIS A 149 -5.76 -11.03 -5.13
C HIS A 149 -5.71 -12.00 -6.31
N HIS A 150 -4.91 -13.06 -6.20
CA HIS A 150 -4.88 -14.13 -7.20
C HIS A 150 -6.27 -14.81 -7.29
N PRO A 151 -6.75 -15.17 -8.49
CA PRO A 151 -8.08 -15.79 -8.67
C PRO A 151 -8.35 -17.01 -7.79
N ALA A 152 -7.31 -17.82 -7.47
CA ALA A 152 -7.42 -18.96 -6.57
C ALA A 152 -7.71 -18.58 -5.09
N GLN A 153 -7.69 -17.31 -4.75
CA GLN A 153 -8.00 -16.78 -3.41
C GLN A 153 -9.01 -15.63 -3.50
N PHE A 154 -9.90 -15.69 -4.47
CA PHE A 154 -10.95 -14.71 -4.69
C PHE A 154 -12.34 -15.31 -4.40
N PHE A 155 -13.34 -14.49 -4.31
CA PHE A 155 -14.73 -14.87 -4.10
C PHE A 155 -14.89 -15.87 -2.94
N PHE A 156 -15.63 -16.95 -3.16
CA PHE A 156 -15.91 -18.01 -2.21
C PHE A 156 -14.68 -18.85 -1.81
N LEU A 157 -13.55 -18.65 -2.47
CA LEU A 157 -12.26 -19.25 -2.10
C LEU A 157 -11.53 -18.50 -0.99
N ARG A 158 -12.04 -17.33 -0.56
CA ARG A 158 -11.43 -16.48 0.47
C ARG A 158 -12.21 -16.60 1.80
N PRO A 159 -11.58 -16.83 2.96
CA PRO A 159 -10.14 -16.92 3.21
C PRO A 159 -9.51 -18.22 2.71
N VAL A 160 -10.27 -19.30 2.69
CA VAL A 160 -9.89 -20.62 2.16
C VAL A 160 -11.12 -21.30 1.56
N PRO A 161 -10.97 -22.24 0.63
CA PRO A 161 -12.08 -22.99 0.06
C PRO A 161 -12.97 -23.63 1.16
N GLY A 162 -14.29 -23.50 1.00
CA GLY A 162 -15.27 -24.01 1.94
C GLY A 162 -15.64 -23.05 3.08
N TRP A 163 -14.86 -22.03 3.36
CA TRP A 163 -15.09 -21.10 4.48
C TRP A 163 -15.39 -19.64 4.05
N GLY A 164 -15.80 -19.45 2.82
CA GLY A 164 -16.09 -18.12 2.25
C GLY A 164 -17.36 -17.44 2.78
N ARG A 165 -18.11 -18.08 3.67
CA ARG A 165 -19.38 -17.55 4.21
C ARG A 165 -19.26 -16.93 5.58
N HIS A 166 -18.08 -16.46 5.98
CA HIS A 166 -17.79 -15.78 7.24
C HIS A 166 -17.97 -16.62 8.52
N ARG A 167 -18.56 -17.81 8.45
CA ARG A 167 -18.71 -18.73 9.59
C ARG A 167 -17.40 -19.48 9.82
N THR A 168 -17.13 -19.83 11.08
CA THR A 168 -16.02 -20.69 11.46
C THR A 168 -16.53 -22.04 11.97
N PRO A 169 -15.67 -23.05 12.15
CA PRO A 169 -16.05 -24.31 12.82
C PRO A 169 -16.50 -24.11 14.26
N VAL A 170 -16.11 -23.01 14.88
CA VAL A 170 -16.48 -22.69 16.26
C VAL A 170 -17.84 -22.01 16.26
N LYS A 171 -18.77 -22.56 17.07
CA LYS A 171 -20.13 -22.02 17.21
C LYS A 171 -20.07 -20.55 17.70
N ASN A 172 -20.85 -19.68 17.06
CA ASN A 172 -20.95 -18.25 17.35
C ASN A 172 -19.66 -17.45 17.10
N LEU A 173 -18.67 -18.02 16.41
CA LEU A 173 -17.48 -17.31 15.98
C LEU A 173 -17.56 -17.06 14.46
N TYR A 174 -17.39 -15.79 14.09
CA TYR A 174 -17.43 -15.31 12.72
C TYR A 174 -16.14 -14.58 12.37
N THR A 175 -15.79 -14.56 11.08
CA THR A 175 -14.63 -13.82 10.58
C THR A 175 -15.09 -12.72 9.63
N CYS A 176 -14.50 -11.52 9.76
CA CYS A 176 -14.68 -10.41 8.83
C CYS A 176 -13.36 -9.66 8.62
N GLY A 177 -13.37 -8.72 7.70
CA GLY A 177 -12.21 -7.91 7.34
C GLY A 177 -11.62 -8.27 5.99
N ALA A 178 -10.48 -7.66 5.66
CA ALA A 178 -9.83 -7.76 4.36
C ALA A 178 -9.43 -9.19 3.97
N GLY A 179 -9.11 -10.03 4.96
CA GLY A 179 -8.77 -11.44 4.75
C GLY A 179 -9.94 -12.34 4.37
N THR A 180 -11.19 -11.85 4.42
CA THR A 180 -12.41 -12.60 4.09
C THR A 180 -13.07 -12.06 2.82
N TRP A 181 -14.12 -12.73 2.33
CA TRP A 181 -14.96 -12.21 1.24
C TRP A 181 -15.58 -10.86 1.64
N PRO A 182 -15.64 -9.84 0.78
CA PRO A 182 -15.21 -9.81 -0.63
C PRO A 182 -13.71 -9.50 -0.84
N GLY A 183 -12.92 -9.33 0.21
CA GLY A 183 -11.50 -9.05 0.11
C GLY A 183 -11.14 -7.67 0.64
N GLY A 184 -9.88 -7.25 0.41
CA GLY A 184 -9.39 -5.94 0.78
C GLY A 184 -10.03 -4.82 -0.05
N GLY A 185 -10.16 -3.66 0.58
CA GLY A 185 -10.76 -2.45 -0.01
C GLY A 185 -11.45 -1.61 1.06
N VAL A 186 -11.80 -0.38 0.72
CA VAL A 186 -12.53 0.51 1.62
C VAL A 186 -14.03 0.28 1.43
N GLY A 187 -14.70 -0.37 2.37
CA GLY A 187 -16.12 -0.61 2.13
C GLY A 187 -16.95 -1.28 3.19
N GLY A 188 -16.41 -1.79 4.27
CA GLY A 188 -17.20 -2.43 5.33
C GLY A 188 -18.10 -3.61 4.89
N ALA A 189 -18.03 -4.04 3.63
CA ALA A 189 -18.91 -5.06 3.06
C ALA A 189 -18.83 -6.40 3.82
N SER A 190 -17.63 -6.82 4.20
CA SER A 190 -17.41 -8.03 4.98
C SER A 190 -18.11 -7.96 6.35
N GLY A 191 -17.98 -6.83 7.05
CA GLY A 191 -18.68 -6.61 8.33
C GLY A 191 -20.18 -6.60 8.19
N ALA A 192 -20.72 -5.94 7.15
CA ALA A 192 -22.15 -5.91 6.87
C ALA A 192 -22.72 -7.31 6.56
N LEU A 193 -21.95 -8.13 5.84
CA LEU A 193 -22.33 -9.52 5.57
C LEU A 193 -22.37 -10.36 6.86
N VAL A 194 -21.36 -10.21 7.71
CA VAL A 194 -21.33 -10.92 9.01
C VAL A 194 -22.49 -10.51 9.89
N ALA A 195 -22.79 -9.22 10.00
CA ALA A 195 -23.89 -8.72 10.80
C ALA A 195 -25.24 -9.37 10.40
N LYS A 196 -25.47 -9.59 9.10
CA LYS A 196 -26.68 -10.29 8.60
C LYS A 196 -26.70 -11.79 8.91
N ILE A 197 -25.55 -12.41 9.10
CA ILE A 197 -25.42 -13.85 9.35
C ILE A 197 -25.52 -14.16 10.85
N ALA A 198 -25.13 -13.20 11.68
CA ALA A 198 -25.08 -13.34 13.13
C ALA A 198 -26.44 -13.06 13.83
N GLN A 199 -27.39 -12.47 13.09
CA GLN A 199 -28.79 -12.29 13.54
C GLN A 199 -29.56 -13.62 13.45
#